data_26e045a2cfc4fce1e4ba8972f2138d3f
#
_entry.id   26e045a2cfc4fce1e4ba8972f2138d3f
#
_cell.length_a   1.000
_cell.length_b   1.000
_cell.length_c   1.000
_cell.angle_alpha   90.00
_cell.angle_beta   90.00
_cell.angle_gamma   90.00
#
_symmetry.space_group_name_H-M   'P 1'
#
loop_
_entity.id
_entity.type
_entity.pdbx_description
1 polymer ?
#
loop_
_entity_poly.entity_id
_entity_poly.type
_entity_poly.pdbx_seq_one_letter_code
_entity_poly.pdbx_strand_id
1 'polypeptide(L)'
;MRRKTEQIILAVAAVLLTACDAHIDVPDTAVRPGHILCEDGTALPYGEYEHSGKRAIAIVFDTEQREGAEGNGYAVYLWEVAPQAFADSLGIAQGTSADIEALDGNANTFALYDTRETASPMAEAVFDLWRYGQSAYVPSAAQMRLLYAMREAVNPIIRKCGGDPLPQADDDCWYWTSTEVKNQETLKAWLYSLGSGAMQETPKIQAHRVRPIITINN
;
A
#
# COMPACT_ATOMS: atom_id res chain seq x y z
N MET A 1 -18.02 71.29 -0.87
CA MET A 1 -16.98 70.39 -1.38
C MET A 1 -16.61 69.28 -0.37
N ARG A 2 -16.42 69.55 0.91
CA ARG A 2 -16.02 68.52 1.93
C ARG A 2 -16.94 67.29 2.03
N ARG A 3 -18.29 67.48 2.05
CA ARG A 3 -19.25 66.37 2.16
C ARG A 3 -19.28 65.39 0.99
N LYS A 4 -18.96 65.83 -0.23
CA LYS A 4 -18.89 64.92 -1.41
C LYS A 4 -17.63 64.09 -1.41
N THR A 5 -16.52 64.62 -0.86
CA THR A 5 -15.26 63.89 -0.72
C THR A 5 -15.34 62.79 0.33
N GLU A 6 -16.02 63.01 1.45
CA GLU A 6 -16.23 62.01 2.50
C GLU A 6 -17.13 60.85 2.03
N GLN A 7 -18.17 61.13 1.23
CA GLN A 7 -19.03 60.08 0.64
C GLN A 7 -18.30 59.23 -0.41
N ILE A 8 -17.39 59.83 -1.18
CA ILE A 8 -16.58 59.09 -2.16
C ILE A 8 -15.56 58.19 -1.45
N ILE A 9 -14.93 58.67 -0.37
CA ILE A 9 -13.98 57.89 0.42
C ILE A 9 -14.70 56.71 1.12
N LEU A 10 -15.91 56.90 1.61
CA LEU A 10 -16.71 55.83 2.25
C LEU A 10 -17.15 54.78 1.24
N ALA A 11 -17.52 55.17 0.02
CA ALA A 11 -17.91 54.28 -1.07
C ALA A 11 -16.71 53.43 -1.58
N VAL A 12 -15.54 54.03 -1.68
CA VAL A 12 -14.31 53.31 -2.08
C VAL A 12 -13.86 52.34 -0.99
N ALA A 13 -13.98 52.70 0.30
CA ALA A 13 -13.68 51.81 1.41
C ALA A 13 -14.65 50.59 1.48
N ALA A 14 -15.93 50.81 1.15
CA ALA A 14 -16.92 49.71 1.13
C ALA A 14 -16.68 48.72 -0.03
N VAL A 15 -16.16 49.17 -1.16
CA VAL A 15 -15.83 48.29 -2.31
C VAL A 15 -14.57 47.47 -2.03
N LEU A 16 -13.64 47.97 -1.22
CA LEU A 16 -12.42 47.26 -0.85
C LEU A 16 -12.65 46.15 0.21
N LEU A 17 -13.77 46.22 0.94
CA LEU A 17 -14.10 45.21 1.95
C LEU A 17 -14.89 43.99 1.38
N THR A 18 -15.39 44.07 0.14
CA THR A 18 -16.08 42.96 -0.52
C THR A 18 -15.17 42.08 -1.39
N ALA A 19 -13.89 42.41 -1.47
CA ALA A 19 -12.92 41.68 -2.32
C ALA A 19 -12.12 40.60 -1.58
N CYS A 20 -12.48 40.24 -0.35
CA CYS A 20 -11.72 39.31 0.47
C CYS A 20 -12.44 37.99 0.81
N ASP A 21 -13.40 37.54 0.01
CA ASP A 21 -13.99 36.20 0.16
C ASP A 21 -13.94 35.40 -1.18
N ALA A 22 -12.87 35.53 -1.93
CA ALA A 22 -12.51 34.47 -2.85
C ALA A 22 -11.88 33.36 -2.00
N HIS A 23 -12.72 32.52 -1.40
CA HIS A 23 -12.30 31.24 -0.88
C HIS A 23 -11.80 30.45 -2.09
N ILE A 24 -10.49 30.51 -2.34
CA ILE A 24 -9.86 29.59 -3.28
C ILE A 24 -9.90 28.26 -2.54
N ASP A 25 -10.88 27.42 -2.84
CA ASP A 25 -10.85 26.01 -2.46
C ASP A 25 -9.60 25.40 -3.11
N VAL A 26 -8.51 25.38 -2.36
CA VAL A 26 -7.34 24.62 -2.78
C VAL A 26 -7.76 23.15 -2.73
N PRO A 27 -7.73 22.43 -3.86
CA PRO A 27 -8.10 21.02 -3.85
C PRO A 27 -7.27 20.28 -2.79
N ASP A 28 -7.94 19.54 -1.91
CA ASP A 28 -7.26 18.69 -0.93
C ASP A 28 -6.61 17.52 -1.68
N THR A 29 -5.32 17.64 -1.95
CA THR A 29 -4.52 16.61 -2.64
C THR A 29 -3.91 15.58 -1.69
N ALA A 30 -4.21 15.66 -0.38
CA ALA A 30 -3.66 14.73 0.59
C ALA A 30 -4.12 13.29 0.31
N VAL A 31 -3.15 12.40 0.18
CA VAL A 31 -3.43 10.96 0.04
C VAL A 31 -3.92 10.42 1.38
N ARG A 32 -4.99 9.61 1.35
CA ARG A 32 -5.63 9.06 2.56
C ARG A 32 -5.94 7.57 2.38
N PRO A 33 -6.05 6.80 3.47
CA PRO A 33 -6.57 5.44 3.40
C PRO A 33 -7.94 5.40 2.71
N GLY A 34 -8.12 4.42 1.81
CA GLY A 34 -9.30 4.31 0.94
C GLY A 34 -9.17 5.03 -0.42
N HIS A 35 -8.14 5.85 -0.64
CA HIS A 35 -7.86 6.37 -1.98
C HIS A 35 -7.41 5.26 -2.92
N ILE A 36 -7.74 5.41 -4.18
CA ILE A 36 -7.41 4.48 -5.26
C ILE A 36 -6.12 4.96 -5.91
N LEU A 37 -5.07 4.14 -5.81
CA LEU A 37 -3.83 4.36 -6.55
C LEU A 37 -4.01 3.90 -8.00
N CYS A 38 -3.76 4.79 -8.94
CA CYS A 38 -3.88 4.56 -10.37
C CYS A 38 -2.52 4.25 -11.02
N GLU A 39 -2.54 3.69 -12.23
CA GLU A 39 -1.35 3.32 -13.01
C GLU A 39 -0.38 4.47 -13.24
N ASP A 40 -0.86 5.70 -13.28
CA ASP A 40 -0.07 6.91 -13.46
C ASP A 40 0.51 7.47 -12.15
N GLY A 41 0.34 6.75 -11.04
CA GLY A 41 0.82 7.13 -9.71
C GLY A 41 -0.10 8.09 -8.96
N THR A 42 -1.20 8.56 -9.56
CA THR A 42 -2.16 9.42 -8.84
C THR A 42 -3.00 8.61 -7.85
N ALA A 43 -3.27 9.19 -6.68
CA ALA A 43 -4.17 8.61 -5.69
C ALA A 43 -5.44 9.46 -5.59
N LEU A 44 -6.61 8.87 -5.87
CA LEU A 44 -7.90 9.57 -5.95
C LEU A 44 -8.92 8.97 -4.99
N PRO A 45 -9.79 9.78 -4.36
CA PRO A 45 -10.99 9.27 -3.71
C PRO A 45 -11.93 8.65 -4.76
N TYR A 46 -12.78 7.69 -4.35
CA TYR A 46 -13.63 6.93 -5.28
C TYR A 46 -14.52 7.85 -6.16
N GLY A 47 -15.10 8.91 -5.61
CA GLY A 47 -15.95 9.82 -6.36
C GLY A 47 -15.25 10.56 -7.50
N GLU A 48 -13.95 10.83 -7.37
CA GLU A 48 -13.14 11.41 -8.45
C GLU A 48 -12.66 10.33 -9.43
N TYR A 49 -12.28 9.17 -8.88
CA TYR A 49 -11.81 8.03 -9.66
C TYR A 49 -12.84 7.58 -10.71
N GLU A 50 -14.12 7.42 -10.33
CA GLU A 50 -15.17 6.92 -11.24
C GLU A 50 -15.40 7.80 -12.47
N HIS A 51 -14.99 9.07 -12.42
CA HIS A 51 -15.09 10.03 -13.53
C HIS A 51 -13.73 10.32 -14.20
N SER A 52 -12.63 9.77 -13.68
CA SER A 52 -11.28 10.11 -14.14
C SER A 52 -10.85 9.43 -15.44
N GLY A 53 -11.50 8.30 -15.79
CA GLY A 53 -11.06 7.41 -16.87
C GLY A 53 -9.72 6.72 -16.60
N LYS A 54 -9.17 6.82 -15.38
CA LYS A 54 -7.89 6.19 -15.00
C LYS A 54 -8.10 4.73 -14.62
N ARG A 55 -7.02 3.97 -14.62
CA ARG A 55 -7.02 2.56 -14.24
C ARG A 55 -6.47 2.39 -12.82
N ALA A 56 -7.28 1.78 -11.96
CA ALA A 56 -6.89 1.44 -10.60
C ALA A 56 -5.89 0.28 -10.59
N ILE A 57 -4.90 0.33 -9.70
CA ILE A 57 -3.95 -0.77 -9.45
C ILE A 57 -3.94 -1.21 -7.99
N ALA A 58 -4.17 -0.29 -7.05
CA ALA A 58 -4.09 -0.57 -5.63
C ALA A 58 -5.00 0.35 -4.81
N ILE A 59 -5.25 0.01 -3.55
CA ILE A 59 -5.99 0.84 -2.60
C ILE A 59 -5.06 1.22 -1.45
N VAL A 60 -4.97 2.51 -1.17
CA VAL A 60 -4.20 3.04 -0.04
C VAL A 60 -4.77 2.52 1.27
N PHE A 61 -3.93 1.93 2.12
CA PHE A 61 -4.38 1.45 3.43
C PHE A 61 -3.63 2.09 4.60
N ASP A 62 -2.47 2.71 4.35
CA ASP A 62 -1.69 3.38 5.37
C ASP A 62 -1.01 4.62 4.78
N THR A 63 -0.97 5.73 5.54
CA THR A 63 -0.34 6.99 5.18
C THR A 63 0.43 7.60 6.36
N GLU A 64 0.66 6.82 7.41
CA GLU A 64 1.42 7.28 8.55
C GLU A 64 2.91 7.13 8.30
N GLN A 65 3.65 8.21 8.47
CA GLN A 65 5.11 8.14 8.50
C GLN A 65 5.57 7.44 9.79
N ARG A 66 6.34 6.37 9.63
CA ARG A 66 6.92 5.60 10.73
C ARG A 66 8.44 5.56 10.60
N GLU A 67 9.12 5.54 11.73
CA GLU A 67 10.57 5.33 11.74
C GLU A 67 10.90 3.96 11.11
N GLY A 68 11.85 3.93 10.20
CA GLY A 68 12.25 2.74 9.46
C GLY A 68 11.30 2.31 8.33
N ALA A 69 10.19 3.04 8.08
CA ALA A 69 9.32 2.78 6.94
C ALA A 69 9.92 3.34 5.66
N GLU A 70 9.79 2.59 4.57
CA GLU A 70 10.08 3.11 3.23
C GLU A 70 8.88 3.93 2.72
N GLY A 71 9.13 5.16 2.28
CA GLY A 71 8.12 6.06 1.72
C GLY A 71 7.12 6.65 2.73
N ASN A 72 6.01 7.17 2.22
CA ASN A 72 5.02 7.94 2.99
C ASN A 72 3.72 7.15 3.26
N GLY A 73 3.66 5.88 2.88
CA GLY A 73 2.49 5.04 3.07
C GLY A 73 2.49 3.81 2.17
N TYR A 74 1.42 3.02 2.29
CA TYR A 74 1.28 1.76 1.58
C TYR A 74 -0.10 1.63 0.92
N ALA A 75 -0.11 1.02 -0.27
CA ALA A 75 -1.33 0.63 -0.96
C ALA A 75 -1.33 -0.88 -1.24
N VAL A 76 -2.46 -1.56 -1.02
CA VAL A 76 -2.63 -2.97 -1.33
C VAL A 76 -3.02 -3.14 -2.79
N TYR A 77 -2.32 -4.02 -3.51
CA TYR A 77 -2.62 -4.34 -4.90
C TYR A 77 -4.03 -4.93 -5.04
N LEU A 78 -4.75 -4.61 -6.11
CA LEU A 78 -6.14 -5.04 -6.28
C LEU A 78 -6.32 -6.56 -6.35
N TRP A 79 -5.33 -7.26 -6.91
CA TRP A 79 -5.40 -8.72 -7.12
C TRP A 79 -4.33 -9.44 -6.30
N GLU A 80 -4.63 -10.66 -5.93
CA GLU A 80 -3.65 -11.57 -5.32
C GLU A 80 -2.84 -12.30 -6.39
N VAL A 81 -1.66 -12.75 -6.00
CA VAL A 81 -0.84 -13.68 -6.79
C VAL A 81 -1.20 -15.10 -6.40
N ALA A 82 -1.37 -15.96 -7.40
CA ALA A 82 -1.61 -17.39 -7.21
C ALA A 82 -0.56 -18.01 -6.27
N PRO A 83 -0.88 -19.13 -5.59
CA PRO A 83 0.05 -19.75 -4.64
C PRO A 83 1.43 -20.00 -5.26
N GLN A 84 2.47 -19.46 -4.60
CA GLN A 84 3.88 -19.60 -4.94
C GLN A 84 4.67 -20.08 -3.73
N ALA A 85 5.79 -20.75 -3.95
CA ALA A 85 6.74 -21.05 -2.89
C ALA A 85 7.54 -19.80 -2.50
N PHE A 86 7.91 -19.67 -1.25
CA PHE A 86 8.83 -18.64 -0.78
C PHE A 86 10.23 -18.85 -1.38
N ALA A 87 10.69 -20.10 -1.40
CA ALA A 87 11.92 -20.54 -2.04
C ALA A 87 11.71 -21.89 -2.74
N ASP A 88 12.47 -22.16 -3.79
CA ASP A 88 12.42 -23.43 -4.52
C ASP A 88 13.18 -24.57 -3.81
N SER A 89 14.05 -24.24 -2.85
CA SER A 89 14.84 -25.20 -2.07
C SER A 89 15.02 -24.72 -0.62
N LEU A 90 15.36 -25.64 0.26
CA LEU A 90 15.72 -25.39 1.66
C LEU A 90 17.24 -25.38 1.83
N GLY A 91 17.71 -24.82 2.93
CA GLY A 91 19.12 -24.80 3.31
C GLY A 91 19.83 -23.46 3.05
N ILE A 92 19.17 -22.52 2.37
CA ILE A 92 19.72 -21.19 2.04
C ILE A 92 18.89 -20.10 2.72
N ALA A 93 19.56 -19.22 3.46
CA ALA A 93 18.99 -17.94 3.92
C ALA A 93 19.00 -16.94 2.77
N GLN A 94 17.89 -16.24 2.54
CA GLN A 94 17.75 -15.34 1.38
C GLN A 94 17.96 -13.87 1.75
N GLY A 95 18.51 -13.60 2.95
CA GLY A 95 18.99 -12.28 3.34
C GLY A 95 17.91 -11.29 3.74
N THR A 96 16.70 -11.75 4.10
CA THR A 96 15.69 -10.89 4.72
C THR A 96 16.11 -10.52 6.14
N SER A 97 15.55 -9.45 6.72
CA SER A 97 15.91 -9.02 8.07
C SER A 97 15.55 -10.03 9.17
N ALA A 98 14.61 -10.95 8.91
CA ALA A 98 13.99 -11.85 9.87
C ALA A 98 13.39 -11.13 11.10
N ASP A 99 13.13 -9.82 10.99
CA ASP A 99 12.51 -8.99 12.02
C ASP A 99 11.02 -8.82 11.73
N ILE A 100 10.17 -9.41 12.57
CA ILE A 100 8.70 -9.36 12.42
C ILE A 100 8.10 -7.96 12.69
N GLU A 101 8.87 -7.04 13.24
CA GLU A 101 8.43 -5.66 13.50
C GLU A 101 8.93 -4.67 12.42
N ALA A 102 9.83 -5.09 11.53
CA ALA A 102 10.37 -4.21 10.50
C ALA A 102 9.40 -4.00 9.33
N LEU A 103 9.33 -2.76 8.83
CA LEU A 103 8.50 -2.34 7.69
C LEU A 103 9.31 -2.39 6.37
N ASP A 104 9.99 -3.49 6.13
CA ASP A 104 11.05 -3.67 5.15
C ASP A 104 10.72 -4.64 4.00
N GLY A 105 9.43 -4.82 3.72
CA GLY A 105 8.96 -5.76 2.70
C GLY A 105 9.56 -5.56 1.32
N ASN A 106 9.81 -4.31 0.91
CA ASN A 106 10.44 -4.00 -0.36
C ASN A 106 11.91 -4.48 -0.39
N ALA A 107 12.70 -4.13 0.63
CA ALA A 107 14.09 -4.57 0.77
C ALA A 107 14.18 -6.10 0.85
N ASN A 108 13.31 -6.75 1.63
CA ASN A 108 13.23 -8.20 1.73
C ASN A 108 12.89 -8.84 0.38
N THR A 109 11.90 -8.32 -0.35
CA THR A 109 11.51 -8.86 -1.66
C THR A 109 12.66 -8.75 -2.65
N PHE A 110 13.42 -7.64 -2.61
CA PHE A 110 14.61 -7.48 -3.43
C PHE A 110 15.70 -8.51 -3.07
N ALA A 111 15.96 -8.73 -1.78
CA ALA A 111 16.93 -9.74 -1.31
C ALA A 111 16.52 -11.15 -1.76
N LEU A 112 15.25 -11.50 -1.68
CA LEU A 112 14.71 -12.76 -2.18
C LEU A 112 14.93 -12.94 -3.68
N TYR A 113 14.68 -11.89 -4.46
CA TYR A 113 14.87 -11.92 -5.92
C TYR A 113 16.33 -11.99 -6.33
N ASP A 114 17.23 -11.32 -5.59
CA ASP A 114 18.67 -11.26 -5.94
C ASP A 114 19.47 -12.49 -5.45
N THR A 115 18.88 -13.35 -4.61
CA THR A 115 19.53 -14.57 -4.13
C THR A 115 19.77 -15.55 -5.28
N ARG A 116 21.04 -15.94 -5.54
CA ARG A 116 21.42 -16.79 -6.68
C ARG A 116 21.42 -18.28 -6.35
N GLU A 117 21.57 -18.65 -5.10
CA GLU A 117 21.70 -20.04 -4.65
C GLU A 117 20.35 -20.77 -4.58
N THR A 118 19.25 -20.02 -4.48
CA THR A 118 17.88 -20.55 -4.51
C THR A 118 16.95 -19.47 -5.07
N ALA A 119 16.06 -19.84 -5.98
CA ALA A 119 15.08 -18.89 -6.50
C ALA A 119 13.95 -18.66 -5.47
N SER A 120 13.31 -17.50 -5.58
CA SER A 120 12.09 -17.19 -4.87
C SER A 120 10.93 -17.01 -5.86
N PRO A 121 10.13 -18.08 -6.11
CA PRO A 121 9.02 -18.02 -7.06
C PRO A 121 8.00 -16.91 -6.73
N MET A 122 7.77 -16.65 -5.44
CA MET A 122 6.86 -15.55 -5.06
C MET A 122 7.44 -14.17 -5.35
N ALA A 123 8.75 -13.96 -5.16
CA ALA A 123 9.38 -12.68 -5.49
C ALA A 123 9.40 -12.46 -7.00
N GLU A 124 9.73 -13.48 -7.79
CA GLU A 124 9.69 -13.41 -9.26
C GLU A 124 8.27 -13.06 -9.75
N ALA A 125 7.23 -13.74 -9.24
CA ALA A 125 5.85 -13.48 -9.61
C ALA A 125 5.38 -12.05 -9.26
N VAL A 126 5.87 -11.46 -8.18
CA VAL A 126 5.56 -10.08 -7.81
C VAL A 126 6.34 -9.08 -8.67
N PHE A 127 7.59 -9.36 -9.04
CA PHE A 127 8.35 -8.54 -9.98
C PHE A 127 7.72 -8.51 -11.37
N ASP A 128 7.07 -9.56 -11.81
CA ASP A 128 6.30 -9.59 -13.07
C ASP A 128 5.10 -8.63 -13.06
N LEU A 129 4.66 -8.19 -11.88
CA LEU A 129 3.63 -7.15 -11.73
C LEU A 129 4.17 -5.74 -11.94
N TRP A 130 5.46 -5.58 -12.20
CA TRP A 130 6.06 -4.29 -12.54
C TRP A 130 5.43 -3.73 -13.81
N ARG A 131 4.58 -2.75 -13.62
CA ARG A 131 3.95 -2.03 -14.74
C ARG A 131 3.98 -0.54 -14.43
N TYR A 132 4.25 0.27 -15.45
CA TYR A 132 4.16 1.73 -15.38
C TYR A 132 5.05 2.40 -14.32
N GLY A 133 6.21 1.82 -14.01
CA GLY A 133 7.15 2.36 -13.03
C GLY A 133 6.74 2.16 -11.57
N GLN A 134 5.66 1.43 -11.30
CA GLN A 134 5.24 1.03 -9.95
C GLN A 134 5.70 -0.39 -9.66
N SER A 135 6.56 -0.57 -8.67
CA SER A 135 7.00 -1.89 -8.22
C SER A 135 6.13 -2.35 -7.05
N ALA A 136 5.38 -3.44 -7.28
CA ALA A 136 4.75 -4.16 -6.18
C ALA A 136 5.79 -5.07 -5.51
N TYR A 137 5.59 -5.38 -4.22
CA TYR A 137 6.45 -6.26 -3.46
C TYR A 137 5.66 -7.09 -2.43
N VAL A 138 6.29 -8.12 -1.88
CA VAL A 138 5.72 -8.95 -0.83
C VAL A 138 5.83 -8.21 0.51
N PRO A 139 4.71 -7.94 1.21
CA PRO A 139 4.76 -7.22 2.48
C PRO A 139 5.55 -7.98 3.55
N SER A 140 6.23 -7.26 4.44
CA SER A 140 6.77 -7.84 5.67
C SER A 140 5.65 -8.25 6.64
N ALA A 141 5.98 -8.99 7.69
CA ALA A 141 5.02 -9.36 8.73
C ALA A 141 4.37 -8.12 9.38
N ALA A 142 5.15 -7.07 9.65
CA ALA A 142 4.64 -5.82 10.19
C ALA A 142 3.67 -5.11 9.22
N GLN A 143 3.99 -5.07 7.92
CA GLN A 143 3.12 -4.47 6.91
C GLN A 143 1.82 -5.27 6.72
N MET A 144 1.86 -6.60 6.81
CA MET A 144 0.65 -7.43 6.80
C MET A 144 -0.25 -7.15 8.01
N ARG A 145 0.32 -6.85 9.17
CA ARG A 145 -0.43 -6.43 10.37
C ARG A 145 -1.18 -5.12 10.14
N LEU A 146 -0.53 -4.14 9.49
CA LEU A 146 -1.18 -2.88 9.11
C LEU A 146 -2.32 -3.13 8.12
N LEU A 147 -2.09 -3.94 7.10
CA LEU A 147 -3.11 -4.30 6.11
C LEU A 147 -4.30 -5.02 6.76
N TYR A 148 -4.04 -5.96 7.66
CA TYR A 148 -5.07 -6.66 8.43
C TYR A 148 -5.97 -5.68 9.21
N ALA A 149 -5.38 -4.71 9.88
CA ALA A 149 -6.13 -3.71 10.63
C ALA A 149 -7.06 -2.86 9.74
N MET A 150 -6.67 -2.63 8.49
CA MET A 150 -7.42 -1.80 7.54
C MET A 150 -8.31 -2.58 6.57
N ARG A 151 -8.36 -3.92 6.64
CA ARG A 151 -9.04 -4.77 5.65
C ARG A 151 -10.53 -4.45 5.47
N GLU A 152 -11.23 -4.11 6.55
CA GLU A 152 -12.65 -3.77 6.49
C GLU A 152 -12.90 -2.42 5.80
N ALA A 153 -11.98 -1.48 5.97
CA ALA A 153 -12.08 -0.17 5.35
C ALA A 153 -11.76 -0.22 3.85
N VAL A 154 -10.78 -1.04 3.42
CA VAL A 154 -10.36 -1.09 2.01
C VAL A 154 -11.21 -2.04 1.16
N ASN A 155 -11.78 -3.09 1.73
CA ASN A 155 -12.55 -4.12 1.00
C ASN A 155 -13.72 -3.56 0.17
N PRO A 156 -14.54 -2.61 0.66
CA PRO A 156 -15.60 -2.01 -0.17
C PRO A 156 -15.05 -1.33 -1.43
N ILE A 157 -13.89 -0.70 -1.33
CA ILE A 157 -13.26 0.00 -2.46
C ILE A 157 -12.63 -1.00 -3.43
N ILE A 158 -11.95 -2.04 -2.91
CA ILE A 158 -11.41 -3.14 -3.74
C ILE A 158 -12.52 -3.74 -4.61
N ARG A 159 -13.68 -4.06 -4.02
CA ARG A 159 -14.83 -4.60 -4.79
C ARG A 159 -15.33 -3.63 -5.85
N LYS A 160 -15.43 -2.34 -5.55
CA LYS A 160 -15.85 -1.31 -6.51
C LYS A 160 -14.87 -1.18 -7.69
N CYS A 161 -13.59 -1.43 -7.46
CA CYS A 161 -12.55 -1.43 -8.49
C CYS A 161 -12.41 -2.78 -9.21
N GLY A 162 -13.24 -3.79 -8.90
CA GLY A 162 -13.19 -5.10 -9.53
C GLY A 162 -12.02 -5.98 -9.12
N GLY A 163 -11.41 -5.68 -7.95
CA GLY A 163 -10.33 -6.47 -7.37
C GLY A 163 -10.81 -7.60 -6.46
N ASP A 164 -9.87 -8.42 -6.00
CA ASP A 164 -10.09 -9.52 -5.06
C ASP A 164 -10.16 -8.97 -3.63
N PRO A 165 -11.30 -9.04 -2.91
CA PRO A 165 -11.38 -8.56 -1.56
C PRO A 165 -10.49 -9.39 -0.61
N LEU A 166 -9.93 -8.73 0.42
CA LEU A 166 -9.18 -9.41 1.47
C LEU A 166 -10.11 -10.31 2.27
N PRO A 167 -9.68 -11.54 2.64
CA PRO A 167 -10.48 -12.46 3.44
C PRO A 167 -10.91 -11.86 4.77
N GLN A 168 -12.13 -12.19 5.19
CA GLN A 168 -12.71 -11.75 6.47
C GLN A 168 -13.07 -12.92 7.40
N ALA A 169 -12.99 -14.17 6.90
CA ALA A 169 -13.28 -15.39 7.63
C ALA A 169 -12.07 -16.33 7.63
N ASP A 170 -12.10 -17.32 8.50
CA ASP A 170 -10.95 -18.17 8.83
C ASP A 170 -10.52 -19.15 7.73
N ASP A 171 -11.32 -19.31 6.68
CA ASP A 171 -11.07 -20.31 5.67
C ASP A 171 -10.02 -19.83 4.66
N ASP A 172 -8.86 -20.52 4.62
CA ASP A 172 -7.81 -20.39 3.62
C ASP A 172 -7.33 -18.93 3.34
N CYS A 173 -7.05 -18.22 4.43
CA CYS A 173 -6.67 -16.80 4.43
C CYS A 173 -5.17 -16.56 4.68
N TRP A 174 -4.35 -17.57 4.47
CA TRP A 174 -2.92 -17.54 4.72
C TRP A 174 -2.13 -17.02 3.52
N TYR A 175 -1.31 -16.00 3.77
CA TYR A 175 -0.48 -15.36 2.78
C TYR A 175 0.98 -15.34 3.22
N TRP A 176 1.91 -15.50 2.28
CA TRP A 176 3.31 -15.25 2.57
C TRP A 176 3.54 -13.80 2.98
N THR A 177 4.40 -13.64 3.99
CA THR A 177 5.14 -12.40 4.20
C THR A 177 6.53 -12.54 3.58
N SER A 178 7.26 -11.44 3.41
CA SER A 178 8.66 -11.48 2.97
C SER A 178 9.66 -11.73 4.11
N THR A 179 9.19 -12.04 5.33
CA THR A 179 10.01 -12.17 6.53
C THR A 179 10.34 -13.62 6.80
N GLU A 180 11.63 -13.99 6.80
CA GLU A 180 12.12 -15.29 7.23
C GLU A 180 11.95 -15.46 8.76
N VAL A 181 11.92 -16.69 9.24
CA VAL A 181 11.84 -16.99 10.67
C VAL A 181 13.23 -16.89 11.30
N LYS A 182 13.40 -16.02 12.27
CA LYS A 182 14.66 -15.80 12.98
C LYS A 182 15.21 -17.08 13.57
N ASN A 183 16.49 -17.37 13.33
CA ASN A 183 17.21 -18.60 13.64
C ASN A 183 16.74 -19.85 12.86
N GLN A 184 15.86 -19.68 11.89
CA GLN A 184 15.40 -20.73 10.96
C GLN A 184 15.34 -20.19 9.50
N GLU A 185 16.11 -19.18 9.20
CA GLU A 185 16.10 -18.43 7.91
C GLU A 185 16.35 -19.35 6.71
N THR A 186 17.07 -20.46 6.91
CA THR A 186 17.33 -21.45 5.86
C THR A 186 16.17 -22.39 5.58
N LEU A 187 15.16 -22.42 6.44
CA LEU A 187 14.10 -23.45 6.42
C LEU A 187 12.68 -22.87 6.33
N LYS A 188 12.41 -21.78 7.07
CA LYS A 188 11.06 -21.26 7.28
C LYS A 188 10.93 -19.77 7.05
N ALA A 189 9.72 -19.37 6.69
CA ALA A 189 9.27 -17.98 6.65
C ALA A 189 7.88 -17.86 7.29
N TRP A 190 7.46 -16.63 7.54
CA TRP A 190 6.19 -16.34 8.19
C TRP A 190 5.05 -16.26 7.19
N LEU A 191 3.98 -17.00 7.46
CA LEU A 191 2.64 -16.73 6.94
C LEU A 191 1.89 -15.77 7.86
N TYR A 192 1.00 -15.00 7.27
CA TYR A 192 0.06 -14.14 7.98
C TYR A 192 -1.38 -14.44 7.52
N SER A 193 -2.29 -14.63 8.47
CA SER A 193 -3.71 -14.80 8.19
C SER A 193 -4.41 -13.44 8.13
N LEU A 194 -4.92 -13.07 6.96
CA LEU A 194 -5.75 -11.87 6.82
C LEU A 194 -7.18 -12.06 7.35
N GLY A 195 -7.58 -13.28 7.70
CA GLY A 195 -8.85 -13.56 8.39
C GLY A 195 -8.78 -13.34 9.90
N SER A 196 -7.74 -13.88 10.55
CA SER A 196 -7.63 -13.92 12.02
C SER A 196 -6.56 -13.00 12.60
N GLY A 197 -5.61 -12.52 11.80
CA GLY A 197 -4.43 -11.79 12.28
C GLY A 197 -3.34 -12.69 12.89
N ALA A 198 -3.50 -14.01 12.81
CA ALA A 198 -2.52 -14.97 13.31
C ALA A 198 -1.31 -15.09 12.38
N MET A 199 -0.18 -15.51 12.94
CA MET A 199 1.05 -15.81 12.21
C MET A 199 1.41 -17.29 12.38
N GLN A 200 2.04 -17.88 11.35
CA GLN A 200 2.47 -19.27 11.35
C GLN A 200 3.84 -19.42 10.69
N GLU A 201 4.76 -20.11 11.39
CA GLU A 201 6.02 -20.55 10.79
C GLU A 201 5.77 -21.67 9.78
N THR A 202 6.26 -21.50 8.55
CA THR A 202 5.97 -22.44 7.47
C THR A 202 7.22 -22.74 6.65
N PRO A 203 7.44 -24.01 6.26
CA PRO A 203 8.54 -24.37 5.37
C PRO A 203 8.49 -23.59 4.05
N LYS A 204 9.61 -22.98 3.64
CA LYS A 204 9.71 -22.08 2.50
C LYS A 204 9.31 -22.69 1.16
N ILE A 205 9.38 -24.02 1.02
CA ILE A 205 9.00 -24.75 -0.20
C ILE A 205 7.49 -24.98 -0.37
N GLN A 206 6.68 -24.62 0.62
CA GLN A 206 5.22 -24.72 0.48
C GLN A 206 4.69 -23.55 -0.36
N ALA A 207 3.64 -23.83 -1.13
CA ALA A 207 3.00 -22.81 -1.94
C ALA A 207 1.84 -22.15 -1.18
N HIS A 208 1.90 -20.82 -1.02
CA HIS A 208 0.82 -20.01 -0.46
C HIS A 208 0.59 -18.75 -1.30
N ARG A 209 -0.57 -18.15 -1.15
CA ARG A 209 -0.94 -16.90 -1.82
C ARG A 209 -0.01 -15.77 -1.42
N VAL A 210 0.09 -14.78 -2.29
CA VAL A 210 0.78 -13.52 -2.02
C VAL A 210 -0.18 -12.36 -2.26
N ARG A 211 -0.24 -11.44 -1.33
CA ARG A 211 -0.97 -10.18 -1.48
C ARG A 211 0.03 -9.03 -1.58
N PRO A 212 0.38 -8.62 -2.80
CA PRO A 212 1.38 -7.58 -2.99
C PRO A 212 0.91 -6.22 -2.46
N ILE A 213 1.85 -5.40 -2.04
CA ILE A 213 1.63 -3.99 -1.70
C ILE A 213 2.59 -3.10 -2.50
N ILE A 214 2.31 -1.81 -2.50
CA ILE A 214 3.08 -0.76 -3.17
C ILE A 214 3.38 0.32 -2.14
N THR A 215 4.60 0.84 -2.14
CA THR A 215 4.97 2.03 -1.37
C THR A 215 4.48 3.30 -2.07
N ILE A 216 3.93 4.23 -1.31
CA ILE A 216 3.55 5.56 -1.78
C ILE A 216 4.67 6.54 -1.45
N ASN A 217 5.18 7.22 -2.47
CA ASN A 217 6.19 8.28 -2.35
C ASN A 217 5.52 9.60 -2.82
N ASN A 218 5.10 10.42 -1.89
CA ASN A 218 4.55 11.76 -2.15
C ASN A 218 5.51 12.83 -1.64
#